data_82147418f251f9a1be6f42ff86650cfc
#
_entry.id   82147418f251f9a1be6f42ff86650cfc
#
_cell.length_a   1.000
_cell.length_b   1.000
_cell.length_c   1.000
_cell.angle_alpha   90.00
_cell.angle_beta   90.00
_cell.angle_gamma   90.00
#
_symmetry.space_group_name_H-M   'P 1'
#
loop_
_entity.id
_entity.type
_entity.pdbx_description
1 polymer ?
#
loop_
_entity_poly.entity_id
_entity_poly.type
_entity_poly.pdbx_seq_one_letter_code
_entity_poly.pdbx_strand_id
1 'polypeptide(L)'
;MKSIGVYCASSQNLEPCFHDAAKVIGRGLATKNLSLVYGGGCIGLMGEVATVAAEHGGEVVGVITHKLVAHEQANEKCDELIVVDTMQERRTLMMQRSDGFIVLPGGIGTYEEFFEVLVGRQLGDHTKPIGIVNVDGYFDPLLAMLEHGIERNFMRPALRQLMFIDQCPDAVLDYVASGATDQPSPEDILPMHGTGPSPN
;
A
#
# COMPACT_ATOMS: atom_id res chain seq x y z
N MET A 1 8.98 -5.26 12.93
CA MET A 1 8.69 -5.08 11.50
C MET A 1 9.99 -5.21 10.73
N LYS A 2 9.99 -5.92 9.61
CA LYS A 2 11.19 -6.16 8.79
C LYS A 2 11.02 -5.68 7.35
N SER A 3 9.79 -5.66 6.83
CA SER A 3 9.50 -5.36 5.43
C SER A 3 8.25 -4.52 5.26
N ILE A 4 8.24 -3.62 4.28
CA ILE A 4 7.10 -2.79 3.93
C ILE A 4 6.76 -2.95 2.46
N GLY A 5 5.50 -3.26 2.18
CA GLY A 5 4.92 -3.25 0.84
C GLY A 5 4.66 -1.81 0.39
N VAL A 6 5.16 -1.43 -0.78
CA VAL A 6 4.91 -0.10 -1.36
C VAL A 6 4.15 -0.24 -2.67
N TYR A 7 2.96 0.36 -2.71
CA TYR A 7 2.09 0.42 -3.88
C TYR A 7 2.13 1.82 -4.47
N CYS A 8 2.47 1.96 -5.74
CA CYS A 8 2.63 3.25 -6.40
C CYS A 8 2.55 3.14 -7.93
N ALA A 9 2.59 4.30 -8.59
CA ALA A 9 2.47 4.40 -10.05
C ALA A 9 3.66 3.80 -10.80
N SER A 10 3.38 3.16 -11.95
CA SER A 10 4.35 2.87 -13.01
C SER A 10 4.46 4.01 -14.05
N SER A 11 3.65 5.05 -13.97
CA SER A 11 3.68 6.20 -14.86
C SER A 11 4.95 7.02 -14.68
N GLN A 12 5.51 7.53 -15.80
CA GLN A 12 6.78 8.27 -15.80
C GLN A 12 6.60 9.78 -15.81
N ASN A 13 5.57 10.30 -16.49
CA ASN A 13 5.35 11.73 -16.67
C ASN A 13 4.49 12.28 -15.53
N LEU A 14 5.04 12.29 -14.31
CA LEU A 14 4.40 12.77 -13.11
C LEU A 14 5.04 14.08 -12.63
N GLU A 15 4.32 14.81 -11.80
CA GLU A 15 4.84 16.03 -11.19
C GLU A 15 5.99 15.72 -10.21
N PRO A 16 6.97 16.61 -10.06
CA PRO A 16 8.15 16.38 -9.22
C PRO A 16 7.83 16.02 -7.77
N CYS A 17 6.77 16.54 -7.18
CA CYS A 17 6.38 16.26 -5.79
C CYS A 17 6.11 14.77 -5.55
N PHE A 18 5.55 14.04 -6.52
CA PHE A 18 5.31 12.61 -6.42
C PHE A 18 6.61 11.81 -6.46
N HIS A 19 7.54 12.20 -7.32
CA HIS A 19 8.89 11.60 -7.37
C HIS A 19 9.65 11.84 -6.06
N ASP A 20 9.59 13.06 -5.52
CA ASP A 20 10.26 13.40 -4.27
C ASP A 20 9.70 12.59 -3.09
N ALA A 21 8.40 12.38 -3.03
CA ALA A 21 7.77 11.51 -2.02
C ALA A 21 8.26 10.06 -2.13
N ALA A 22 8.36 9.51 -3.34
CA ALA A 22 8.90 8.16 -3.57
C ALA A 22 10.35 8.03 -3.10
N LYS A 23 11.19 9.04 -3.37
CA LYS A 23 12.59 9.10 -2.90
C LYS A 23 12.68 9.14 -1.37
N VAL A 24 11.83 9.93 -0.71
CA VAL A 24 11.78 10.00 0.75
C VAL A 24 11.45 8.63 1.34
N ILE A 25 10.44 7.94 0.80
CA ILE A 25 10.08 6.59 1.25
C ILE A 25 11.24 5.61 1.01
N GLY A 26 11.84 5.57 -0.19
CA GLY A 26 12.95 4.66 -0.51
C GLY A 26 14.15 4.85 0.45
N ARG A 27 14.58 6.09 0.65
CA ARG A 27 15.66 6.43 1.59
C ARG A 27 15.31 6.07 3.03
N GLY A 28 14.08 6.39 3.44
CA GLY A 28 13.61 6.15 4.80
C GLY A 28 13.54 4.65 5.13
N LEU A 29 13.11 3.80 4.19
CA LEU A 29 13.14 2.34 4.35
C LEU A 29 14.56 1.83 4.61
N ALA A 30 15.52 2.20 3.77
CA ALA A 30 16.91 1.83 3.92
C ALA A 30 17.49 2.32 5.27
N THR A 31 17.26 3.58 5.65
CA THR A 31 17.74 4.16 6.90
C THR A 31 17.20 3.44 8.15
N LYS A 32 15.97 2.92 8.06
CA LYS A 32 15.33 2.16 9.14
C LYS A 32 15.63 0.65 9.10
N ASN A 33 16.47 0.19 8.18
CA ASN A 33 16.76 -1.23 7.93
C ASN A 33 15.49 -2.05 7.67
N LEU A 34 14.57 -1.51 6.87
CA LEU A 34 13.34 -2.15 6.43
C LEU A 34 13.47 -2.53 4.96
N SER A 35 13.16 -3.79 4.63
CA SER A 35 13.15 -4.26 3.24
C SER A 35 11.97 -3.66 2.49
N LEU A 36 12.20 -3.22 1.26
CA LEU A 36 11.16 -2.82 0.32
C LEU A 36 10.57 -4.07 -0.35
N VAL A 37 9.26 -4.23 -0.30
CA VAL A 37 8.51 -5.19 -1.14
C VAL A 37 7.65 -4.39 -2.13
N TYR A 38 7.81 -4.63 -3.44
CA TYR A 38 7.08 -3.84 -4.43
C TYR A 38 6.83 -4.60 -5.75
N GLY A 39 6.23 -3.95 -6.72
CA GLY A 39 5.79 -4.55 -7.98
C GLY A 39 6.90 -4.98 -8.96
N GLY A 40 8.17 -4.80 -8.64
CA GLY A 40 9.31 -5.35 -9.41
C GLY A 40 9.66 -4.58 -10.69
N GLY A 41 8.99 -3.46 -11.02
CA GLY A 41 9.27 -2.65 -12.21
C GLY A 41 10.33 -1.57 -11.99
N CYS A 42 10.98 -1.11 -13.10
CA CYS A 42 11.98 -0.04 -13.11
C CYS A 42 11.40 1.35 -13.46
N ILE A 43 10.11 1.46 -13.77
CA ILE A 43 9.52 2.69 -14.30
C ILE A 43 8.65 3.41 -13.26
N GLY A 44 8.48 4.73 -13.46
CA GLY A 44 7.66 5.57 -12.62
C GLY A 44 8.12 5.62 -11.17
N LEU A 45 7.18 5.80 -10.25
CA LEU A 45 7.47 5.85 -8.81
C LEU A 45 7.97 4.50 -8.27
N MET A 46 7.60 3.38 -8.90
CA MET A 46 8.13 2.05 -8.54
C MET A 46 9.64 1.99 -8.74
N GLY A 47 10.12 2.40 -9.92
CA GLY A 47 11.56 2.46 -10.19
C GLY A 47 12.30 3.42 -9.28
N GLU A 48 11.70 4.56 -8.97
CA GLU A 48 12.26 5.58 -8.10
C GLU A 48 12.46 5.07 -6.66
N VAL A 49 11.41 4.53 -6.03
CA VAL A 49 11.49 4.03 -4.64
C VAL A 49 12.51 2.90 -4.52
N ALA A 50 12.52 1.97 -5.50
CA ALA A 50 13.44 0.84 -5.50
C ALA A 50 14.90 1.27 -5.70
N THR A 51 15.15 2.19 -6.65
CA THR A 51 16.48 2.73 -6.91
C THR A 51 17.05 3.43 -5.68
N VAL A 52 16.27 4.32 -5.07
CA VAL A 52 16.73 5.09 -3.90
C VAL A 52 16.92 4.18 -2.68
N ALA A 53 16.05 3.17 -2.48
CA ALA A 53 16.24 2.19 -1.41
C ALA A 53 17.57 1.44 -1.58
N ALA A 54 17.86 0.90 -2.77
CA ALA A 54 19.09 0.18 -3.08
C ALA A 54 20.34 1.08 -2.95
N GLU A 55 20.30 2.32 -3.46
CA GLU A 55 21.42 3.27 -3.36
C GLU A 55 21.80 3.61 -1.91
N HIS A 56 20.86 3.47 -0.99
CA HIS A 56 21.09 3.69 0.45
C HIS A 56 21.30 2.39 1.23
N GLY A 57 21.52 1.27 0.55
CA GLY A 57 21.84 -0.03 1.16
C GLY A 57 20.62 -0.78 1.72
N GLY A 58 19.41 -0.41 1.33
CA GLY A 58 18.18 -1.13 1.67
C GLY A 58 18.00 -2.37 0.81
N GLU A 59 17.43 -3.43 1.39
CA GLU A 59 17.05 -4.64 0.68
C GLU A 59 15.80 -4.39 -0.17
N VAL A 60 15.82 -4.84 -1.43
CA VAL A 60 14.74 -4.63 -2.41
C VAL A 60 14.24 -5.97 -2.94
N VAL A 61 12.98 -6.27 -2.66
CA VAL A 61 12.28 -7.47 -3.13
C VAL A 61 11.20 -7.07 -4.14
N GLY A 62 11.38 -7.46 -5.39
CA GLY A 62 10.43 -7.24 -6.47
C GLY A 62 9.56 -8.46 -6.72
N VAL A 63 8.25 -8.27 -6.91
CA VAL A 63 7.33 -9.33 -7.33
C VAL A 63 6.62 -8.90 -8.61
N ILE A 64 6.84 -9.64 -9.70
CA ILE A 64 6.32 -9.27 -11.02
C ILE A 64 5.72 -10.49 -11.73
N THR A 65 4.77 -10.27 -12.63
CA THR A 65 4.28 -11.36 -13.48
C THR A 65 5.06 -11.45 -14.79
N HIS A 66 5.14 -12.65 -15.38
CA HIS A 66 5.71 -12.85 -16.71
C HIS A 66 5.16 -11.85 -17.74
N LYS A 67 3.85 -11.54 -17.66
CA LYS A 67 3.19 -10.59 -18.57
C LYS A 67 3.73 -9.15 -18.42
N LEU A 68 4.11 -8.75 -17.21
CA LEU A 68 4.55 -7.39 -16.92
C LEU A 68 6.06 -7.18 -17.04
N VAL A 69 6.85 -8.26 -17.10
CA VAL A 69 8.32 -8.18 -17.21
C VAL A 69 8.77 -7.21 -18.32
N ALA A 70 8.17 -7.31 -19.52
CA ALA A 70 8.50 -6.41 -20.61
C ALA A 70 7.84 -5.03 -20.51
N HIS A 71 6.61 -4.96 -19.97
CA HIS A 71 5.83 -3.73 -19.87
C HIS A 71 6.35 -2.77 -18.79
N GLU A 72 6.72 -3.30 -17.64
CA GLU A 72 7.19 -2.53 -16.49
C GLU A 72 8.71 -2.50 -16.39
N GLN A 73 9.40 -3.10 -17.36
CA GLN A 73 10.86 -3.24 -17.38
C GLN A 73 11.36 -3.80 -16.06
N ALA A 74 11.24 -5.12 -15.88
CA ALA A 74 11.60 -5.80 -14.65
C ALA A 74 12.95 -5.34 -14.10
N ASN A 75 13.01 -5.07 -12.81
CA ASN A 75 14.21 -4.60 -12.14
C ASN A 75 15.13 -5.78 -11.79
N GLU A 76 16.04 -6.12 -12.69
CA GLU A 76 17.04 -7.17 -12.47
C GLU A 76 18.09 -6.82 -11.39
N LYS A 77 18.06 -5.58 -10.86
CA LYS A 77 18.97 -5.13 -9.80
C LYS A 77 18.38 -5.28 -8.40
N CYS A 78 17.17 -5.85 -8.27
CA CYS A 78 16.63 -6.22 -6.97
C CYS A 78 17.53 -7.26 -6.29
N ASP A 79 17.56 -7.27 -4.97
CA ASP A 79 18.21 -8.35 -4.20
C ASP A 79 17.47 -9.68 -4.42
N GLU A 80 16.13 -9.62 -4.55
CA GLU A 80 15.30 -10.75 -4.92
C GLU A 80 14.24 -10.29 -5.93
N LEU A 81 14.21 -10.89 -7.14
CA LEU A 81 13.15 -10.68 -8.12
C LEU A 81 12.36 -11.97 -8.31
N ILE A 82 11.09 -11.96 -7.89
CA ILE A 82 10.21 -13.11 -7.94
C ILE A 82 9.25 -12.94 -9.12
N VAL A 83 9.33 -13.83 -10.09
CA VAL A 83 8.45 -13.84 -11.26
C VAL A 83 7.37 -14.89 -11.05
N VAL A 84 6.11 -14.47 -11.15
CA VAL A 84 4.92 -15.31 -10.93
C VAL A 84 4.03 -15.36 -12.18
N ASP A 85 3.09 -16.31 -12.22
CA ASP A 85 2.24 -16.51 -13.40
C ASP A 85 1.05 -15.56 -13.43
N THR A 86 0.45 -15.25 -12.28
CA THR A 86 -0.81 -14.52 -12.21
C THR A 86 -0.73 -13.26 -11.36
N MET A 87 -1.61 -12.29 -11.64
CA MET A 87 -1.74 -11.09 -10.79
C MET A 87 -2.21 -11.43 -9.38
N GLN A 88 -3.01 -12.47 -9.21
CA GLN A 88 -3.44 -12.93 -7.89
C GLN A 88 -2.26 -13.45 -7.06
N GLU A 89 -1.40 -14.28 -7.62
CA GLU A 89 -0.17 -14.75 -6.96
C GLU A 89 0.74 -13.59 -6.59
N ARG A 90 0.92 -12.62 -7.51
CA ARG A 90 1.71 -11.40 -7.26
C ARG A 90 1.23 -10.66 -6.03
N ARG A 91 -0.04 -10.29 -5.99
CA ARG A 91 -0.63 -9.56 -4.86
C ARG A 91 -0.57 -10.34 -3.56
N THR A 92 -0.92 -11.64 -3.60
CA THR A 92 -0.84 -12.53 -2.44
C THR A 92 0.58 -12.58 -1.89
N LEU A 93 1.58 -12.73 -2.75
CA LEU A 93 2.97 -12.83 -2.32
C LEU A 93 3.50 -11.51 -1.77
N MET A 94 3.18 -10.38 -2.42
CA MET A 94 3.51 -9.05 -1.90
C MET A 94 2.90 -8.83 -0.51
N MET A 95 1.64 -9.20 -0.31
CA MET A 95 0.98 -9.09 0.98
C MET A 95 1.61 -9.99 2.05
N GLN A 96 1.97 -11.23 1.70
CA GLN A 96 2.61 -12.18 2.62
C GLN A 96 4.01 -11.75 3.04
N ARG A 97 4.77 -11.16 2.11
CA ARG A 97 6.15 -10.71 2.32
C ARG A 97 6.25 -9.37 3.05
N SER A 98 5.15 -8.68 3.28
CA SER A 98 5.13 -7.34 3.91
C SER A 98 4.56 -7.41 5.32
N ASP A 99 5.13 -6.65 6.25
CA ASP A 99 4.65 -6.47 7.62
C ASP A 99 3.77 -5.22 7.77
N GLY A 100 3.79 -4.32 6.79
CA GLY A 100 2.97 -3.12 6.69
C GLY A 100 2.94 -2.62 5.26
N PHE A 101 2.07 -1.64 4.97
CA PHE A 101 1.85 -1.14 3.62
C PHE A 101 1.91 0.37 3.55
N ILE A 102 2.56 0.90 2.52
CA ILE A 102 2.55 2.32 2.16
C ILE A 102 1.97 2.46 0.76
N VAL A 103 1.01 3.37 0.62
CA VAL A 103 0.37 3.70 -0.64
C VAL A 103 0.79 5.09 -1.06
N LEU A 104 1.56 5.18 -2.14
CA LEU A 104 1.92 6.42 -2.83
C LEU A 104 0.94 6.66 -3.99
N PRO A 105 0.86 7.88 -4.53
CA PRO A 105 0.05 8.16 -5.72
C PRO A 105 0.25 7.15 -6.85
N GLY A 106 -0.86 6.69 -7.44
CA GLY A 106 -0.83 5.66 -8.47
C GLY A 106 -2.13 5.47 -9.21
N GLY A 107 -2.13 4.56 -10.17
CA GLY A 107 -3.28 4.27 -11.02
C GLY A 107 -4.18 3.16 -10.45
N ILE A 108 -4.99 2.57 -11.34
CA ILE A 108 -5.97 1.51 -11.01
C ILE A 108 -5.32 0.31 -10.28
N GLY A 109 -4.10 -0.10 -10.68
CA GLY A 109 -3.39 -1.19 -10.00
C GLY A 109 -3.06 -0.85 -8.55
N THR A 110 -2.66 0.40 -8.29
CA THR A 110 -2.40 0.88 -6.93
C THR A 110 -3.68 0.90 -6.08
N TYR A 111 -4.82 1.30 -6.67
CA TYR A 111 -6.11 1.22 -5.99
C TYR A 111 -6.54 -0.22 -5.72
N GLU A 112 -6.35 -1.15 -6.68
CA GLU A 112 -6.63 -2.57 -6.50
C GLU A 112 -5.85 -3.13 -5.29
N GLU A 113 -4.53 -2.90 -5.25
CA GLU A 113 -3.65 -3.34 -4.17
C GLU A 113 -4.03 -2.70 -2.83
N PHE A 114 -4.34 -1.41 -2.82
CA PHE A 114 -4.80 -0.70 -1.63
C PHE A 114 -6.10 -1.27 -1.07
N PHE A 115 -7.12 -1.46 -1.92
CA PHE A 115 -8.40 -2.00 -1.46
C PHE A 115 -8.29 -3.45 -1.01
N GLU A 116 -7.41 -4.25 -1.62
CA GLU A 116 -7.18 -5.63 -1.18
C GLU A 116 -6.65 -5.68 0.26
N VAL A 117 -5.62 -4.89 0.58
CA VAL A 117 -5.08 -4.84 1.94
C VAL A 117 -6.03 -4.16 2.93
N LEU A 118 -6.80 -3.15 2.50
CA LEU A 118 -7.80 -2.50 3.34
C LEU A 118 -8.93 -3.46 3.71
N VAL A 119 -9.45 -4.22 2.74
CA VAL A 119 -10.49 -5.22 2.96
C VAL A 119 -9.97 -6.36 3.84
N GLY A 120 -8.75 -6.86 3.60
CA GLY A 120 -8.13 -7.88 4.45
C GLY A 120 -8.00 -7.42 5.90
N ARG A 121 -7.62 -6.15 6.13
CA ARG A 121 -7.58 -5.57 7.47
C ARG A 121 -8.99 -5.42 8.08
N GLN A 122 -9.97 -5.00 7.28
CA GLN A 122 -11.36 -4.88 7.72
C GLN A 122 -11.96 -6.22 8.13
N LEU A 123 -11.65 -7.30 7.41
CA LEU A 123 -12.14 -8.65 7.69
C LEU A 123 -11.37 -9.36 8.82
N GLY A 124 -10.23 -8.80 9.26
CA GLY A 124 -9.38 -9.40 10.28
C GLY A 124 -8.40 -10.46 9.75
N ASP A 125 -8.22 -10.55 8.44
CA ASP A 125 -7.23 -11.46 7.83
C ASP A 125 -5.80 -11.05 8.20
N HIS A 126 -5.60 -9.78 8.51
CA HIS A 126 -4.35 -9.24 9.05
C HIS A 126 -4.58 -7.96 9.87
N THR A 127 -3.56 -7.63 10.70
CA THR A 127 -3.52 -6.40 11.52
C THR A 127 -2.45 -5.41 11.06
N LYS A 128 -1.85 -5.65 9.89
CA LYS A 128 -0.71 -4.88 9.36
C LYS A 128 -1.12 -3.42 9.15
N PRO A 129 -0.29 -2.44 9.58
CA PRO A 129 -0.58 -1.02 9.39
C PRO A 129 -0.59 -0.64 7.91
N ILE A 130 -1.50 0.28 7.56
CA ILE A 130 -1.64 0.84 6.21
C ILE A 130 -1.47 2.34 6.29
N GLY A 131 -0.52 2.90 5.54
CA GLY A 131 -0.28 4.33 5.44
C GLY A 131 -0.51 4.84 4.02
N ILE A 132 -1.18 5.98 3.88
CA ILE A 132 -1.41 6.67 2.60
C ILE A 132 -0.64 7.98 2.60
N VAL A 133 0.25 8.15 1.65
CA VAL A 133 0.97 9.41 1.43
C VAL A 133 0.14 10.28 0.49
N ASN A 134 -0.63 11.22 1.06
CA ASN A 134 -1.55 12.07 0.30
C ASN A 134 -0.83 13.33 -0.24
N VAL A 135 0.20 13.10 -1.05
CA VAL A 135 0.98 14.19 -1.67
C VAL A 135 0.06 15.08 -2.50
N ASP A 136 0.12 16.39 -2.24
CA ASP A 136 -0.65 17.40 -2.96
C ASP A 136 -2.16 17.10 -3.09
N GLY A 137 -2.72 16.40 -2.09
CA GLY A 137 -4.14 16.05 -2.09
C GLY A 137 -4.56 15.02 -3.15
N TYR A 138 -3.60 14.26 -3.70
CA TYR A 138 -3.87 13.29 -4.77
C TYR A 138 -5.00 12.30 -4.42
N PHE A 139 -5.07 11.88 -3.17
CA PHE A 139 -6.09 10.95 -2.69
C PHE A 139 -7.36 11.61 -2.16
N ASP A 140 -7.48 12.95 -2.16
CA ASP A 140 -8.67 13.64 -1.66
C ASP A 140 -9.98 13.13 -2.32
N PRO A 141 -10.06 12.88 -3.65
CA PRO A 141 -11.26 12.31 -4.25
C PRO A 141 -11.59 10.89 -3.76
N LEU A 142 -10.56 10.06 -3.53
CA LEU A 142 -10.74 8.71 -2.96
C LEU A 142 -11.27 8.79 -1.53
N LEU A 143 -10.69 9.65 -0.72
CA LEU A 143 -11.09 9.86 0.67
C LEU A 143 -12.52 10.40 0.75
N ALA A 144 -12.89 11.34 -0.12
CA ALA A 144 -14.25 11.85 -0.24
C ALA A 144 -15.24 10.74 -0.64
N MET A 145 -14.85 9.82 -1.52
CA MET A 145 -15.68 8.67 -1.88
C MET A 145 -15.92 7.74 -0.69
N LEU A 146 -14.88 7.46 0.11
CA LEU A 146 -15.01 6.64 1.32
C LEU A 146 -15.90 7.33 2.37
N GLU A 147 -15.72 8.63 2.60
CA GLU A 147 -16.56 9.44 3.50
C GLU A 147 -18.02 9.42 3.04
N HIS A 148 -18.28 9.61 1.75
CA HIS A 148 -19.63 9.51 1.22
C HIS A 148 -20.25 8.13 1.49
N GLY A 149 -19.47 7.05 1.35
CA GLY A 149 -19.92 5.70 1.68
C GLY A 149 -20.29 5.54 3.16
N ILE A 150 -19.54 6.18 4.07
CA ILE A 150 -19.83 6.21 5.50
C ILE A 150 -21.11 7.00 5.78
N GLU A 151 -21.25 8.20 5.24
CA GLU A 151 -22.44 9.05 5.38
C GLU A 151 -23.71 8.38 4.87
N ARG A 152 -23.59 7.57 3.83
CA ARG A 152 -24.71 6.81 3.25
C ARG A 152 -24.95 5.45 3.90
N ASN A 153 -24.22 5.12 4.97
CA ASN A 153 -24.30 3.85 5.71
C ASN A 153 -23.90 2.59 4.91
N PHE A 154 -23.11 2.73 3.83
CA PHE A 154 -22.51 1.60 3.14
C PHE A 154 -21.22 1.11 3.84
N MET A 155 -20.58 1.98 4.60
CA MET A 155 -19.35 1.70 5.35
C MET A 155 -19.50 2.19 6.79
N ARG A 156 -18.76 1.57 7.70
CA ARG A 156 -18.75 1.98 9.11
C ARG A 156 -17.77 3.12 9.35
N PRO A 157 -18.07 4.04 10.29
CA PRO A 157 -17.14 5.11 10.66
C PRO A 157 -15.76 4.62 11.11
N ALA A 158 -15.70 3.43 11.71
CA ALA A 158 -14.46 2.79 12.14
C ALA A 158 -13.49 2.48 10.98
N LEU A 159 -13.95 2.49 9.72
CA LEU A 159 -13.07 2.37 8.54
C LEU A 159 -11.92 3.40 8.57
N ARG A 160 -12.17 4.61 9.08
CA ARG A 160 -11.15 5.67 9.20
C ARG A 160 -9.95 5.26 10.05
N GLN A 161 -10.12 4.31 10.97
CA GLN A 161 -9.07 3.84 11.88
C GLN A 161 -8.21 2.73 11.25
N LEU A 162 -8.61 2.22 10.08
CA LEU A 162 -7.88 1.15 9.40
C LEU A 162 -6.68 1.67 8.59
N MET A 163 -6.52 2.99 8.43
CA MET A 163 -5.45 3.58 7.66
C MET A 163 -5.00 4.90 8.28
N PHE A 164 -3.73 5.19 8.17
CA PHE A 164 -3.15 6.49 8.53
C PHE A 164 -2.89 7.29 7.25
N ILE A 165 -3.28 8.55 7.25
CA ILE A 165 -3.19 9.42 6.06
C ILE A 165 -2.46 10.68 6.45
N ASP A 166 -1.40 10.99 5.73
CA ASP A 166 -0.66 12.25 5.90
C ASP A 166 -0.05 12.70 4.57
N GLN A 167 0.18 13.99 4.41
CA GLN A 167 0.89 14.54 3.25
C GLN A 167 2.41 14.35 3.36
N CYS A 168 2.93 14.21 4.57
CA CYS A 168 4.36 14.02 4.85
C CYS A 168 4.74 12.54 4.72
N PRO A 169 5.61 12.16 3.74
CA PRO A 169 6.02 10.78 3.57
C PRO A 169 6.72 10.19 4.80
N ASP A 170 7.55 10.99 5.49
CA ASP A 170 8.24 10.54 6.71
C ASP A 170 7.26 10.20 7.83
N ALA A 171 6.20 11.01 8.03
CA ALA A 171 5.16 10.74 9.04
C ALA A 171 4.43 9.42 8.74
N VAL A 172 4.10 9.16 7.47
CA VAL A 172 3.47 7.90 7.04
C VAL A 172 4.41 6.71 7.26
N LEU A 173 5.68 6.86 6.88
CA LEU A 173 6.67 5.81 7.10
C LEU A 173 6.88 5.52 8.59
N ASP A 174 6.98 6.55 9.42
CA ASP A 174 7.14 6.40 10.88
C ASP A 174 5.94 5.67 11.50
N TYR A 175 4.71 6.03 11.09
CA TYR A 175 3.51 5.34 11.54
C TYR A 175 3.54 3.86 11.14
N VAL A 176 3.80 3.54 9.88
CA VAL A 176 3.81 2.15 9.41
C VAL A 176 4.96 1.38 10.07
N ALA A 177 6.15 1.96 10.16
CA ALA A 177 7.32 1.33 10.77
C ALA A 177 7.17 1.08 12.28
N SER A 178 6.35 1.86 12.98
CA SER A 178 6.04 1.64 14.39
C SER A 178 5.29 0.33 14.65
N GLY A 179 4.69 -0.24 13.62
CA GLY A 179 3.86 -1.44 13.74
C GLY A 179 2.54 -1.19 14.49
N ALA A 180 2.05 0.05 14.48
CA ALA A 180 0.79 0.41 15.13
C ALA A 180 -0.35 -0.49 14.65
N THR A 181 -0.91 -1.27 15.57
CA THR A 181 -1.95 -2.27 15.30
C THR A 181 -3.29 -1.92 15.93
N ASP A 182 -3.47 -0.66 16.33
CA ASP A 182 -4.76 -0.23 16.87
C ASP A 182 -5.84 -0.55 15.84
N GLN A 183 -6.63 -1.57 16.16
CA GLN A 183 -7.74 -2.02 15.34
C GLN A 183 -9.03 -1.83 16.12
N PRO A 184 -10.04 -1.22 15.50
CA PRO A 184 -11.40 -1.31 16.02
C PRO A 184 -11.84 -2.77 16.03
N SER A 185 -12.77 -3.12 16.91
CA SER A 185 -13.28 -4.49 16.97
C SER A 185 -13.94 -4.89 15.62
N PRO A 186 -13.97 -6.17 15.25
CA PRO A 186 -14.68 -6.60 14.04
C PRO A 186 -16.16 -6.16 14.04
N GLU A 187 -16.78 -6.07 15.21
CA GLU A 187 -18.17 -5.61 15.37
C GLU A 187 -18.33 -4.12 15.02
N ASP A 188 -17.29 -3.32 15.21
CA ASP A 188 -17.30 -1.89 14.87
C ASP A 188 -17.09 -1.65 13.37
N ILE A 189 -16.47 -2.58 12.66
CA ILE A 189 -16.06 -2.43 11.25
C ILE A 189 -17.04 -3.13 10.30
N LEU A 190 -17.51 -4.32 10.67
CA LEU A 190 -18.41 -5.11 9.81
C LEU A 190 -19.83 -4.54 9.84
N PRO A 191 -20.60 -4.65 8.74
CA PRO A 191 -22.01 -4.26 8.74
C PRO A 191 -22.77 -4.99 9.85
N MET A 192 -23.66 -4.28 10.58
CA MET A 192 -24.55 -4.97 11.52
C MET A 192 -25.44 -5.92 10.71
N HIS A 193 -25.47 -7.18 11.10
CA HIS A 193 -26.59 -8.03 10.73
C HIS A 193 -27.84 -7.36 11.29
N GLY A 194 -28.71 -6.90 10.42
CA GLY A 194 -30.01 -6.44 10.86
C GLY A 194 -30.64 -7.57 11.66
N THR A 195 -31.03 -7.30 12.88
CA THR A 195 -32.01 -8.15 13.59
C THR A 195 -33.29 -8.03 12.79
N GLY A 196 -33.40 -8.84 11.73
CA GLY A 196 -34.68 -9.04 11.04
C GLY A 196 -35.68 -9.49 12.08
N PRO A 197 -36.95 -9.09 11.98
CA PRO A 197 -38.02 -9.62 12.86
C PRO A 197 -37.95 -11.15 12.79
N SER A 198 -37.90 -11.81 13.94
CA SER A 198 -37.99 -13.25 14.02
C SER A 198 -39.18 -13.71 13.22
N PRO A 199 -39.09 -14.71 12.33
CA PRO A 199 -40.25 -15.27 11.68
C PRO A 199 -41.15 -15.85 12.77
N ASN A 200 -42.36 -15.31 12.92
CA ASN A 200 -43.46 -15.89 13.70
C ASN A 200 -43.94 -17.17 13.03
#